data_a64188db7c0d8c96145bbe4709c2275a
#
_entry.id   a64188db7c0d8c96145bbe4709c2275a
#
_cell.length_a   1.000
_cell.length_b   1.000
_cell.length_c   1.000
_cell.angle_alpha   90.00
_cell.angle_beta   90.00
_cell.angle_gamma   90.00
#
_symmetry.space_group_name_H-M   'P 1'
#
loop_
_entity.id
_entity.type
_entity.pdbx_description
1 polymer ?
#
loop_
_entity_poly.entity_id
_entity_poly.type
_entity_poly.pdbx_seq_one_letter_code
_entity_poly.pdbx_strand_id
1 'polypeptide(L)'
;MNRQIADKLFLKSALCHQNEQISIGQVLLWLRKQSNKVEVSVTQCPLKAIEGWNYNEKKDLIEHQSGGFFSIEGIDIKSNCLQEEWQQPIINQAEVGYLGIIAKE
;
A
#
# COMPACT_ATOMS: atom_id res chain seq x y z
N MET A 1 -8.81 -23.38 15.86
CA MET A 1 -8.79 -24.25 14.65
C MET A 1 -7.47 -25.04 14.65
N ASN A 2 -7.51 -26.38 14.50
CA ASN A 2 -6.30 -27.20 14.45
C ASN A 2 -5.52 -26.87 13.16
N ARG A 3 -4.20 -26.64 13.27
CA ARG A 3 -3.32 -26.26 12.14
C ARG A 3 -3.43 -27.21 10.94
N GLN A 4 -3.49 -28.51 11.19
CA GLN A 4 -3.64 -29.53 10.12
C GLN A 4 -4.96 -29.42 9.36
N ILE A 5 -6.04 -28.99 10.01
CA ILE A 5 -7.34 -28.76 9.37
C ILE A 5 -7.26 -27.50 8.51
N ALA A 6 -6.64 -26.43 9.04
CA ALA A 6 -6.42 -25.19 8.29
C ALA A 6 -5.59 -25.44 7.02
N ASP A 7 -4.48 -26.17 7.13
CA ASP A 7 -3.61 -26.46 6.00
C ASP A 7 -4.34 -27.26 4.89
N LYS A 8 -5.19 -28.22 5.26
CA LYS A 8 -6.02 -28.97 4.30
C LYS A 8 -7.07 -28.09 3.62
N LEU A 9 -7.70 -27.18 4.36
CA LEU A 9 -8.71 -26.27 3.81
C LEU A 9 -8.05 -25.27 2.84
N PHE A 10 -6.89 -24.72 3.19
CA PHE A 10 -6.14 -23.84 2.31
C PHE A 10 -5.67 -24.54 1.03
N LEU A 11 -5.17 -25.79 1.14
CA LEU A 11 -4.80 -26.56 -0.03
C LEU A 11 -6.01 -26.84 -0.94
N LYS A 12 -7.13 -27.23 -0.35
CA LYS A 12 -8.38 -27.45 -1.08
C LYS A 12 -8.86 -26.18 -1.79
N SER A 13 -8.79 -25.03 -1.12
CA SER A 13 -9.12 -23.73 -1.68
C SER A 13 -8.18 -23.34 -2.83
N ALA A 14 -6.87 -23.55 -2.67
CA ALA A 14 -5.88 -23.24 -3.70
C ALA A 14 -6.03 -24.08 -4.97
N LEU A 15 -6.51 -25.33 -4.84
CA LEU A 15 -6.76 -26.24 -5.95
C LEU A 15 -8.16 -26.08 -6.55
N CYS A 16 -9.00 -25.25 -5.97
CA CYS A 16 -10.36 -24.99 -6.46
C CYS A 16 -10.34 -24.02 -7.62
N HIS A 17 -10.69 -24.47 -8.80
CA HIS A 17 -10.76 -23.63 -10.02
C HIS A 17 -12.15 -23.07 -10.31
N GLN A 18 -13.14 -23.46 -9.53
CA GLN A 18 -14.52 -23.01 -9.70
C GLN A 18 -15.07 -22.48 -8.38
N ASN A 19 -15.65 -21.30 -8.44
CA ASN A 19 -16.41 -20.74 -7.34
C ASN A 19 -17.89 -20.81 -7.70
N GLU A 20 -18.67 -21.47 -6.85
CA GLU A 20 -20.11 -21.65 -7.07
C GLU A 20 -20.91 -20.33 -6.99
N GLN A 21 -20.36 -19.31 -6.34
CA GLN A 21 -21.05 -18.05 -6.12
C GLN A 21 -20.74 -17.00 -7.18
N ILE A 22 -19.46 -16.84 -7.55
CA ILE A 22 -19.02 -15.80 -8.48
C ILE A 22 -17.93 -16.34 -9.39
N SER A 23 -18.11 -16.25 -10.69
CA SER A 23 -17.07 -16.60 -11.66
C SER A 23 -16.04 -15.49 -11.82
N ILE A 24 -14.81 -15.86 -12.21
CA ILE A 24 -13.75 -14.90 -12.53
C ILE A 24 -14.22 -13.90 -13.62
N GLY A 25 -14.97 -14.37 -14.61
CA GLY A 25 -15.54 -13.52 -15.65
C GLY A 25 -16.46 -12.43 -15.10
N GLN A 26 -17.29 -12.75 -14.11
CA GLN A 26 -18.15 -11.78 -13.44
C GLN A 26 -17.34 -10.74 -12.64
N VAL A 27 -16.27 -11.16 -11.95
CA VAL A 27 -15.38 -10.25 -11.24
C VAL A 27 -14.69 -9.30 -12.22
N LEU A 28 -14.15 -9.80 -13.32
CA LEU A 28 -13.47 -8.99 -14.33
C LEU A 28 -14.43 -8.01 -15.01
N LEU A 29 -15.66 -8.43 -15.28
CA LEU A 29 -16.72 -7.57 -15.82
C LEU A 29 -17.06 -6.45 -14.84
N TRP A 30 -17.19 -6.78 -13.56
CA TRP A 30 -17.44 -5.81 -12.50
C TRP A 30 -16.29 -4.81 -12.37
N LEU A 31 -15.04 -5.27 -12.34
CA LEU A 31 -13.85 -4.41 -12.30
C LEU A 31 -13.80 -3.44 -13.47
N ARG A 32 -14.01 -3.92 -14.70
CA ARG A 32 -14.09 -3.05 -15.89
C ARG A 32 -15.20 -2.02 -15.78
N LYS A 33 -16.37 -2.42 -15.28
CA LYS A 33 -17.50 -1.52 -15.08
C LYS A 33 -17.21 -0.45 -14.02
N GLN A 34 -16.47 -0.78 -12.96
CA GLN A 34 -16.05 0.22 -11.96
C GLN A 34 -14.94 1.12 -12.52
N SER A 35 -13.94 0.56 -13.19
CA SER A 35 -12.85 1.32 -13.80
C SER A 35 -13.36 2.37 -14.79
N ASN A 36 -14.38 2.05 -15.59
CA ASN A 36 -14.98 2.99 -16.54
C ASN A 36 -15.77 4.14 -15.89
N LYS A 37 -16.04 4.06 -14.57
CA LYS A 37 -16.70 5.13 -13.82
C LYS A 37 -15.71 6.08 -13.16
N VAL A 38 -14.43 5.72 -13.13
CA VAL A 38 -13.40 6.49 -12.46
C VAL A 38 -12.61 7.24 -13.51
N GLU A 39 -12.66 8.55 -13.44
CA GLU A 39 -11.85 9.45 -14.24
C GLU A 39 -10.80 10.08 -13.31
N VAL A 40 -9.52 9.92 -13.66
CA VAL A 40 -8.42 10.47 -12.88
C VAL A 40 -7.65 11.44 -13.77
N SER A 41 -7.54 12.69 -13.32
CA SER A 41 -6.68 13.68 -13.94
C SER A 41 -5.49 13.96 -13.05
N VAL A 42 -4.29 13.86 -13.62
CA VAL A 42 -3.04 14.13 -12.90
C VAL A 42 -2.34 15.30 -13.59
N THR A 43 -2.12 16.37 -12.85
CA THR A 43 -1.43 17.55 -13.35
C THR A 43 -0.23 17.84 -12.46
N GLN A 44 0.93 18.04 -13.08
CA GLN A 44 2.13 18.46 -12.35
C GLN A 44 1.95 19.89 -11.86
N CYS A 45 2.27 20.14 -10.60
CA CYS A 45 2.30 21.46 -10.01
C CYS A 45 3.62 21.72 -9.29
N PRO A 46 3.99 22.98 -9.08
CA PRO A 46 5.19 23.34 -8.29
C PRO A 46 5.05 22.82 -6.85
N LEU A 47 6.13 22.30 -6.28
CA LEU A 47 6.14 21.79 -4.91
C LEU A 47 5.64 22.84 -3.89
N LYS A 48 5.96 24.12 -4.11
CA LYS A 48 5.49 25.23 -3.26
C LYS A 48 3.99 25.51 -3.34
N ALA A 49 3.30 24.98 -4.35
CA ALA A 49 1.86 25.17 -4.58
C ALA A 49 1.02 23.99 -4.09
N ILE A 50 1.64 22.97 -3.52
CA ILE A 50 0.92 21.83 -2.96
C ILE A 50 0.26 22.26 -1.65
N GLU A 51 -1.07 22.18 -1.61
CA GLU A 51 -1.83 22.53 -0.43
C GLU A 51 -1.72 21.45 0.65
N GLY A 52 -1.68 21.90 1.91
CA GLY A 52 -1.68 21.01 3.08
C GLY A 52 -0.32 20.39 3.43
N TRP A 53 0.70 20.55 2.59
CA TRP A 53 2.06 20.05 2.86
C TRP A 53 2.95 21.19 3.34
N ASN A 54 3.65 20.95 4.46
CA ASN A 54 4.51 21.96 5.08
C ASN A 54 5.81 21.33 5.56
N TYR A 55 6.87 22.12 5.52
CA TYR A 55 8.10 21.79 6.22
C TYR A 55 7.92 22.07 7.71
N ASN A 56 8.11 21.05 8.52
CA ASN A 56 8.06 21.15 9.98
C ASN A 56 9.47 21.38 10.53
N GLU A 57 9.78 22.61 10.91
CA GLU A 57 11.10 22.99 11.43
C GLU A 57 11.50 22.25 12.72
N LYS A 58 10.52 21.87 13.55
CA LYS A 58 10.80 21.17 14.82
C LYS A 58 11.17 19.72 14.63
N LYS A 59 10.58 19.07 13.62
CA LYS A 59 10.82 17.67 13.29
C LYS A 59 11.81 17.50 12.14
N ASP A 60 12.16 18.58 11.45
CA ASP A 60 13.05 18.62 10.29
C ASP A 60 12.61 17.69 9.15
N LEU A 61 11.32 17.76 8.79
CA LEU A 61 10.70 16.91 7.77
C LEU A 61 9.57 17.63 7.04
N ILE A 62 9.15 17.10 5.90
CA ILE A 62 7.96 17.55 5.18
C ILE A 62 6.81 16.61 5.52
N GLU A 63 5.70 17.15 6.01
CA GLU A 63 4.51 16.39 6.38
C GLU A 63 3.23 17.12 5.94
N HIS A 64 2.15 16.35 5.81
CA HIS A 64 0.83 16.92 5.57
C HIS A 64 0.22 17.39 6.91
N GLN A 65 -0.44 18.53 6.91
CA GLN A 65 -1.02 19.17 8.12
C GLN A 65 -2.04 18.28 8.85
N SER A 66 -2.67 17.32 8.18
CA SER A 66 -3.63 16.40 8.80
C SER A 66 -2.96 15.31 9.66
N GLY A 67 -1.62 15.15 9.57
CA GLY A 67 -0.89 14.04 10.17
C GLY A 67 -1.13 12.68 9.49
N GLY A 68 -1.97 12.65 8.45
CA GLY A 68 -2.11 11.50 7.57
C GLY A 68 -1.12 11.53 6.42
N PHE A 69 -1.19 10.56 5.53
CA PHE A 69 -0.25 10.33 4.44
C PHE A 69 1.16 9.96 4.93
N PHE A 70 2.16 10.23 4.11
CA PHE A 70 3.57 9.99 4.41
C PHE A 70 4.28 11.28 4.85
N SER A 71 5.47 11.13 5.41
CA SER A 71 6.42 12.22 5.58
C SER A 71 7.64 12.03 4.68
N ILE A 72 8.35 13.10 4.38
CA ILE A 72 9.64 13.05 3.70
C ILE A 72 10.70 13.42 4.73
N GLU A 73 11.63 12.49 4.96
CA GLU A 73 12.66 12.57 5.99
C GLU A 73 14.04 12.34 5.38
N GLY A 74 15.08 12.78 6.06
CA GLY A 74 16.46 12.47 5.71
C GLY A 74 16.92 11.19 6.43
N ILE A 75 17.66 10.33 5.74
CA ILE A 75 18.36 9.20 6.35
C ILE A 75 19.85 9.24 6.08
N ASP A 76 20.63 8.80 7.03
CA ASP A 76 22.08 8.61 6.95
C ASP A 76 22.35 7.09 6.95
N ILE A 77 22.94 6.60 5.88
CA ILE A 77 23.19 5.17 5.67
C ILE A 77 24.67 4.89 5.83
N LYS A 78 25.00 4.04 6.80
CA LYS A 78 26.35 3.52 7.05
C LYS A 78 26.37 2.03 6.88
N SER A 79 27.31 1.51 6.14
CA SER A 79 27.44 0.08 5.88
C SER A 79 28.85 -0.40 6.26
N ASN A 80 28.91 -1.50 6.97
CA ASN A 80 30.18 -2.21 7.24
C ASN A 80 30.63 -3.09 6.05
N CYS A 81 29.78 -3.29 5.06
CA CYS A 81 30.04 -4.10 3.87
C CYS A 81 30.36 -3.26 2.63
N LEU A 82 29.88 -2.02 2.58
CA LEU A 82 30.11 -1.07 1.49
C LEU A 82 31.02 0.02 2.03
N GLN A 83 32.02 0.41 1.23
CA GLN A 83 32.95 1.50 1.61
C GLN A 83 32.33 2.90 1.44
N GLU A 84 31.06 2.97 1.05
CA GLU A 84 30.35 4.20 0.79
C GLU A 84 29.32 4.47 1.88
N GLU A 85 29.34 5.69 2.39
CA GLU A 85 28.29 6.26 3.24
C GLU A 85 27.54 7.31 2.42
N TRP A 86 26.23 7.33 2.53
CA TRP A 86 25.43 8.33 1.80
C TRP A 86 24.20 8.74 2.58
N GLN A 87 23.73 9.93 2.25
CA GLN A 87 22.48 10.48 2.78
C GLN A 87 21.46 10.64 1.66
N GLN A 88 20.22 10.37 1.95
CA GLN A 88 19.14 10.55 0.97
C GLN A 88 17.81 10.88 1.65
N PRO A 89 16.89 11.55 0.92
CA PRO A 89 15.52 11.65 1.38
C PRO A 89 14.81 10.28 1.25
N ILE A 90 13.91 10.02 2.17
CA ILE A 90 13.05 8.82 2.17
C ILE A 90 11.60 9.22 2.41
N ILE A 91 10.69 8.46 1.84
CA ILE A 91 9.27 8.52 2.20
C ILE A 91 9.06 7.58 3.40
N ASN A 92 8.62 8.15 4.52
CA ASN A 92 8.23 7.40 5.70
C ASN A 92 6.70 7.36 5.78
N GLN A 93 6.13 6.16 5.64
CA GLN A 93 4.69 5.91 5.71
C GLN A 93 4.43 4.86 6.77
N ALA A 94 4.19 5.32 8.00
CA ALA A 94 3.95 4.46 9.16
C ALA A 94 2.47 4.04 9.24
N GLU A 95 1.97 3.38 8.21
CA GLU A 95 0.60 2.86 8.20
C GLU A 95 0.58 1.38 8.56
N VAL A 96 -0.37 1.00 9.41
CA VAL A 96 -0.64 -0.41 9.74
C VAL A 96 -1.78 -0.88 8.85
N GLY A 97 -1.46 -1.74 7.89
CA GLY A 97 -2.45 -2.38 7.02
C GLY A 97 -2.95 -3.70 7.60
N TYR A 98 -4.25 -3.96 7.48
CA TYR A 98 -4.85 -5.25 7.78
C TYR A 98 -5.20 -5.97 6.49
N LEU A 99 -4.63 -7.16 6.30
CA LEU A 99 -5.00 -8.07 5.22
C LEU A 99 -5.81 -9.23 5.81
N GLY A 100 -6.97 -9.49 5.23
CA GLY A 100 -7.84 -10.54 5.69
C GLY A 100 -8.51 -11.28 4.53
N ILE A 101 -8.77 -12.56 4.75
CA ILE A 101 -9.53 -13.40 3.83
C ILE A 101 -10.72 -13.95 4.60
N ILE A 102 -11.92 -13.78 4.05
CA ILE A 102 -13.13 -14.41 4.57
C ILE A 102 -13.25 -15.77 3.93
N ALA A 103 -13.23 -16.82 4.75
CA ALA A 103 -13.42 -18.20 4.33
C ALA A 103 -14.69 -18.78 4.95
N LYS A 104 -15.42 -19.59 4.18
CA LYS A 104 -16.57 -20.38 4.63
C LYS A 104 -16.15 -21.84 4.68
N GLU A 105 -16.46 -22.54 5.77
CA GLU A 105 -16.37 -23.99 5.89
C GLU A 105 -17.52 -24.68 5.15
#